data_77e7386a8619fc78b251f8df98ba1f4c
#
_entry.id   77e7386a8619fc78b251f8df98ba1f4c
#
_cell.length_a   1.000
_cell.length_b   1.000
_cell.length_c   1.000
_cell.angle_alpha   90.00
_cell.angle_beta   90.00
_cell.angle_gamma   90.00
#
_symmetry.space_group_name_H-M   'P 1'
#
loop_
_entity.id
_entity.type
_entity.pdbx_description
1 polymer ?
#
loop_
_entity_poly.entity_id
_entity_poly.type
_entity_poly.pdbx_seq_one_letter_code
_entity_poly.pdbx_strand_id
1 'polypeptide(L)'
;MPAFWDTSAIIHICVPGQSASAARRILDQHAVVVWWTARVEVRSVLERLRKEGAISPRAYGASRNRLEVLLDSWREILPSDSLRELACVQLERFPIRAADALHLGAALIWCNQKPRRRLFVCNDLRLSDAARQAGFTVQAV
;
A
#
# COMPACT_ATOMS: atom_id res chain seq x y z
N MET A 1 -10.12 -5.54 -12.47
CA MET A 1 -10.23 -5.98 -11.06
C MET A 1 -9.36 -5.10 -10.18
N PRO A 2 -9.89 -4.50 -9.13
CA PRO A 2 -9.07 -3.70 -8.23
C PRO A 2 -8.15 -4.57 -7.37
N ALA A 3 -7.06 -3.96 -6.89
CA ALA A 3 -6.14 -4.57 -5.95
C ALA A 3 -5.90 -3.59 -4.79
N PHE A 4 -5.73 -4.11 -3.59
CA PHE A 4 -5.34 -3.31 -2.43
C PHE A 4 -3.82 -3.19 -2.39
N TRP A 5 -3.32 -1.97 -2.20
CA TRP A 5 -1.90 -1.68 -2.18
C TRP A 5 -1.46 -1.13 -0.83
N ASP A 6 -0.47 -1.76 -0.24
CA ASP A 6 0.25 -1.18 0.89
C ASP A 6 1.25 -0.13 0.39
N THR A 7 1.59 0.82 1.25
CA THR A 7 2.53 1.90 0.94
C THR A 7 3.89 1.37 0.48
N SER A 8 4.36 0.26 1.04
CA SER A 8 5.63 -0.35 0.64
C SER A 8 5.68 -0.74 -0.83
N ALA A 9 4.53 -1.01 -1.44
CA ALA A 9 4.41 -1.30 -2.87
C ALA A 9 4.16 -0.04 -3.71
N ILE A 10 3.34 0.89 -3.22
CA ILE A 10 3.04 2.15 -3.90
C ILE A 10 4.31 2.95 -4.19
N ILE A 11 5.24 2.96 -3.25
CA ILE A 11 6.49 3.72 -3.42
C ILE A 11 7.27 3.28 -4.67
N HIS A 12 7.18 2.02 -5.07
CA HIS A 12 7.84 1.50 -6.28
C HIS A 12 7.19 1.95 -7.58
N ILE A 13 5.95 2.45 -7.54
CA ILE A 13 5.33 3.12 -8.68
C ILE A 13 5.92 4.53 -8.83
N CYS A 14 6.13 5.21 -7.71
CA CYS A 14 6.53 6.62 -7.69
C CYS A 14 8.04 6.80 -7.89
N VAL A 15 8.86 6.00 -7.20
CA VAL A 15 10.32 6.12 -7.19
C VAL A 15 10.95 5.12 -8.16
N PRO A 16 11.91 5.54 -9.00
CA PRO A 16 12.62 4.60 -9.87
C PRO A 16 13.45 3.60 -9.06
N GLY A 17 13.54 2.36 -9.55
CA GLY A 17 14.29 1.28 -8.90
C GLY A 17 13.99 -0.07 -9.52
N GLN A 18 14.56 -1.13 -8.95
CA GLN A 18 14.43 -2.50 -9.45
C GLN A 18 12.99 -3.00 -9.49
N SER A 19 12.17 -2.59 -8.54
CA SER A 19 10.78 -3.04 -8.43
C SER A 19 9.79 -2.20 -9.23
N ALA A 20 10.23 -1.11 -9.87
CA ALA A 20 9.35 -0.18 -10.56
C ALA A 20 8.59 -0.83 -11.73
N SER A 21 9.26 -1.66 -12.53
CA SER A 21 8.62 -2.31 -13.68
C SER A 21 7.59 -3.37 -13.24
N ALA A 22 7.87 -4.11 -12.17
CA ALA A 22 6.94 -5.08 -11.60
C ALA A 22 5.68 -4.37 -11.06
N ALA A 23 5.88 -3.28 -10.32
CA ALA A 23 4.78 -2.47 -9.79
C ALA A 23 3.90 -1.91 -10.91
N ARG A 24 4.50 -1.38 -11.97
CA ARG A 24 3.76 -0.84 -13.13
C ARG A 24 2.94 -1.91 -13.84
N ARG A 25 3.47 -3.11 -14.01
CA ARG A 25 2.72 -4.22 -14.62
C ARG A 25 1.45 -4.56 -13.85
N ILE A 26 1.52 -4.53 -12.51
CA ILE A 26 0.34 -4.75 -11.68
C ILE A 26 -0.63 -3.57 -11.82
N LEU A 27 -0.10 -2.35 -11.80
CA LEU A 27 -0.89 -1.13 -11.96
C LEU A 27 -1.66 -1.10 -13.28
N ASP A 28 -1.06 -1.59 -14.37
CA ASP A 28 -1.70 -1.63 -15.68
C ASP A 28 -2.90 -2.58 -15.73
N GLN A 29 -2.95 -3.55 -14.83
CA GLN A 29 -3.99 -4.60 -14.80
C GLN A 29 -5.05 -4.38 -13.72
N HIS A 30 -4.76 -3.56 -12.71
CA HIS A 30 -5.61 -3.45 -11.52
C HIS A 30 -5.77 -1.99 -11.09
N ALA A 31 -7.02 -1.58 -10.87
CA ALA A 31 -7.30 -0.31 -10.21
C ALA A 31 -6.77 -0.32 -8.76
N VAL A 32 -6.27 0.81 -8.30
CA VAL A 32 -5.60 0.93 -7.01
C VAL A 32 -6.60 1.26 -5.89
N VAL A 33 -6.55 0.47 -4.83
CA VAL A 33 -7.28 0.73 -3.58
C VAL A 33 -6.25 0.83 -2.46
N VAL A 34 -6.35 1.84 -1.61
CA VAL A 34 -5.40 2.09 -0.53
C VAL A 34 -6.11 2.45 0.77
N TRP A 35 -5.38 2.34 1.88
CA TRP A 35 -5.76 2.92 3.15
C TRP A 35 -5.58 4.44 3.13
N TRP A 36 -6.45 5.16 3.81
CA TRP A 36 -6.50 6.62 3.85
C TRP A 36 -5.16 7.31 4.14
N THR A 37 -4.31 6.73 5.00
CA THR A 37 -3.01 7.32 5.33
C THR A 37 -1.93 7.09 4.28
N ALA A 38 -2.18 6.29 3.25
CA ALA A 38 -1.18 5.96 2.23
C ALA A 38 -0.54 7.19 1.61
N ARG A 39 -1.32 8.23 1.33
CA ARG A 39 -0.81 9.50 0.78
C ARG A 39 0.26 10.13 1.69
N VAL A 40 -0.01 10.18 2.98
CA VAL A 40 0.94 10.74 3.97
C VAL A 40 2.18 9.87 4.08
N GLU A 41 2.00 8.56 4.07
CA GLU A 41 3.12 7.60 4.20
C GLU A 41 4.04 7.68 2.98
N VAL A 42 3.49 7.72 1.76
CA VAL A 42 4.28 7.90 0.53
C VAL A 42 5.02 9.23 0.56
N ARG A 43 4.34 10.32 0.94
CA ARG A 43 4.98 11.64 1.08
C ARG A 43 6.11 11.62 2.11
N SER A 44 5.93 10.90 3.20
CA SER A 44 6.97 10.73 4.23
C SER A 44 8.23 10.08 3.65
N VAL A 45 8.07 9.02 2.86
CA VAL A 45 9.20 8.36 2.19
C VAL A 45 9.88 9.30 1.19
N LEU A 46 9.13 10.00 0.35
CA LEU A 46 9.68 10.92 -0.65
C LEU A 46 10.47 12.06 0.02
N GLU A 47 9.93 12.65 1.09
CA GLU A 47 10.62 13.72 1.81
C GLU A 47 11.89 13.23 2.49
N ARG A 48 11.89 12.02 3.05
CA ARG A 48 13.09 11.41 3.62
C ARG A 48 14.17 11.21 2.57
N LEU A 49 13.82 10.64 1.43
CA LEU A 49 14.77 10.42 0.33
C LEU A 49 15.37 11.73 -0.18
N ARG A 50 14.56 12.78 -0.29
CA ARG A 50 15.03 14.11 -0.67
C ARG A 50 16.01 14.69 0.36
N LYS A 51 15.65 14.65 1.63
CA LYS A 51 16.47 15.21 2.73
C LYS A 51 17.80 14.49 2.90
N GLU A 52 17.80 13.18 2.66
CA GLU A 52 19.01 12.34 2.72
C GLU A 52 19.87 12.45 1.46
N GLY A 53 19.40 13.15 0.42
CA GLY A 53 20.10 13.22 -0.86
C GLY A 53 20.12 11.90 -1.63
N ALA A 54 19.23 10.97 -1.28
CA ALA A 54 19.14 9.65 -1.93
C ALA A 54 18.53 9.71 -3.34
N ILE A 55 17.79 10.77 -3.65
CA ILE A 55 17.27 11.06 -4.98
C ILE A 55 17.59 12.49 -5.36
N SER A 56 17.81 12.73 -6.67
CA SER A 56 18.07 14.06 -7.19
C SER A 56 16.83 14.93 -7.12
N PRO A 57 16.95 16.29 -7.15
CA PRO A 57 15.79 17.17 -7.24
C PRO A 57 14.86 16.86 -8.41
N ARG A 58 15.44 16.46 -9.54
CA ARG A 58 14.68 16.06 -10.74
C ARG A 58 13.88 14.77 -10.49
N ALA A 59 14.51 13.76 -9.90
CA ALA A 59 13.87 12.50 -9.56
C ALA A 59 12.77 12.70 -8.51
N TYR A 60 13.00 13.56 -7.53
CA TYR A 60 11.99 13.94 -6.54
C TYR A 60 10.76 14.58 -7.21
N GLY A 61 10.97 15.56 -8.09
CA GLY A 61 9.87 16.20 -8.83
C GLY A 61 9.07 15.21 -9.66
N ALA A 62 9.74 14.31 -10.37
CA ALA A 62 9.09 13.27 -11.16
C ALA A 62 8.29 12.29 -10.28
N SER A 63 8.84 11.91 -9.12
CA SER A 63 8.16 11.03 -8.16
C SER A 63 6.90 11.68 -7.59
N ARG A 64 6.99 12.98 -7.27
CA ARG A 64 5.82 13.77 -6.83
C ARG A 64 4.73 13.79 -7.89
N ASN A 65 5.09 14.00 -9.15
CA ASN A 65 4.13 14.03 -10.25
C ASN A 65 3.45 12.68 -10.44
N ARG A 66 4.17 11.56 -10.33
CA ARG A 66 3.58 10.22 -10.40
C ARG A 66 2.59 9.99 -9.27
N LEU A 67 2.90 10.45 -8.07
CA LEU A 67 1.96 10.37 -6.94
C LEU A 67 0.68 11.15 -7.24
N GLU A 68 0.80 12.38 -7.75
CA GLU A 68 -0.37 13.20 -8.09
C GLU A 68 -1.27 12.50 -9.12
N VAL A 69 -0.69 11.85 -10.13
CA VAL A 69 -1.45 11.06 -11.10
C VAL A 69 -2.20 9.90 -10.43
N LEU A 70 -1.54 9.20 -9.51
CA LEU A 70 -2.19 8.12 -8.75
C LEU A 70 -3.34 8.63 -7.89
N LEU A 71 -3.16 9.76 -7.23
CA LEU A 71 -4.18 10.36 -6.36
C LEU A 71 -5.48 10.67 -7.12
N ASP A 72 -5.40 11.00 -8.41
CA ASP A 72 -6.57 11.28 -9.22
C ASP A 72 -7.41 10.03 -9.52
N SER A 73 -6.81 8.85 -9.43
CA SER A 73 -7.44 7.60 -9.87
C SER A 73 -7.59 6.55 -8.77
N TRP A 74 -6.84 6.62 -7.69
CA TRP A 74 -6.95 5.60 -6.65
C TRP A 74 -8.18 5.79 -5.76
N ARG A 75 -8.63 4.71 -5.17
CA ARG A 75 -9.73 4.71 -4.20
C ARG A 75 -9.18 4.57 -2.80
N GLU A 76 -9.66 5.39 -1.88
CA GLU A 76 -9.25 5.33 -0.48
C GLU A 76 -10.33 4.66 0.38
N ILE A 77 -9.89 3.76 1.25
CA ILE A 77 -10.73 3.26 2.34
C ILE A 77 -10.59 4.23 3.50
N LEU A 78 -11.69 4.86 3.86
CA LEU A 78 -11.72 5.92 4.86
C LEU A 78 -11.73 5.37 6.29
N PRO A 79 -11.29 6.16 7.28
CA PRO A 79 -11.38 5.78 8.68
C PRO A 79 -12.80 5.47 9.12
N SER A 80 -12.95 4.44 9.93
CA SER A 80 -14.22 4.06 10.56
C SER A 80 -13.95 3.31 11.86
N ASP A 81 -14.95 3.26 12.74
CA ASP A 81 -14.85 2.47 13.97
C ASP A 81 -14.66 0.99 13.65
N SER A 82 -15.38 0.48 12.65
CA SER A 82 -15.27 -0.91 12.22
C SER A 82 -13.85 -1.25 11.74
N LEU A 83 -13.20 -0.36 11.00
CA LEU A 83 -11.83 -0.55 10.54
C LEU A 83 -10.87 -0.60 11.72
N ARG A 84 -11.03 0.31 12.68
CA ARG A 84 -10.19 0.36 13.88
C ARG A 84 -10.29 -0.94 14.68
N GLU A 85 -11.50 -1.46 14.89
CA GLU A 85 -11.72 -2.74 15.59
C GLU A 85 -11.07 -3.90 14.82
N LEU A 86 -11.24 -3.96 13.51
CA LEU A 86 -10.58 -4.98 12.68
C LEU A 86 -9.05 -4.90 12.77
N ALA A 87 -8.49 -3.70 12.77
CA ALA A 87 -7.04 -3.51 12.93
C ALA A 87 -6.55 -4.06 14.27
N CYS A 88 -7.27 -3.79 15.37
CA CYS A 88 -6.93 -4.33 16.67
C CYS A 88 -6.95 -5.86 16.69
N VAL A 89 -7.94 -6.46 16.04
CA VAL A 89 -8.02 -7.93 15.89
C VAL A 89 -6.79 -8.47 15.15
N GLN A 90 -6.32 -7.78 14.11
CA GLN A 90 -5.13 -8.22 13.36
C GLN A 90 -3.86 -8.15 14.20
N LEU A 91 -3.75 -7.19 15.11
CA LEU A 91 -2.64 -7.13 16.06
C LEU A 91 -2.60 -8.33 17.00
N GLU A 92 -3.75 -8.87 17.39
CA GLU A 92 -3.84 -10.08 18.21
C GLU A 92 -3.41 -11.33 17.42
N ARG A 93 -3.72 -11.35 16.12
CA ARG A 93 -3.51 -12.54 15.27
C ARG A 93 -2.10 -12.63 14.70
N PHE A 94 -1.44 -11.51 14.42
CA PHE A 94 -0.21 -11.48 13.63
C PHE A 94 0.86 -10.60 14.27
N PRO A 95 2.17 -10.92 14.07
CA PRO A 95 3.28 -10.12 14.60
C PRO A 95 3.55 -8.89 13.71
N ILE A 96 2.59 -7.99 13.61
CA ILE A 96 2.64 -6.77 12.81
C ILE A 96 2.51 -5.54 13.69
N ARG A 97 2.92 -4.38 13.17
CA ARG A 97 2.82 -3.10 13.87
C ARG A 97 1.49 -2.41 13.57
N ALA A 98 1.20 -1.35 14.31
CA ALA A 98 -0.05 -0.60 14.19
C ALA A 98 -0.33 -0.11 12.76
N ALA A 99 0.67 0.45 12.07
CA ALA A 99 0.50 0.92 10.70
C ALA A 99 0.10 -0.24 9.76
N ASP A 100 0.76 -1.39 9.88
CA ASP A 100 0.45 -2.59 9.08
C ASP A 100 -0.96 -3.11 9.38
N ALA A 101 -1.35 -3.10 10.65
CA ALA A 101 -2.68 -3.53 11.08
C ALA A 101 -3.78 -2.64 10.49
N LEU A 102 -3.52 -1.34 10.35
CA LEU A 102 -4.45 -0.41 9.72
C LEU A 102 -4.58 -0.67 8.22
N HIS A 103 -3.48 -0.95 7.51
CA HIS A 103 -3.54 -1.35 6.10
C HIS A 103 -4.31 -2.66 5.93
N LEU A 104 -4.01 -3.67 6.74
CA LEU A 104 -4.68 -4.96 6.66
C LEU A 104 -6.17 -4.84 7.02
N GLY A 105 -6.50 -4.06 8.04
CA GLY A 105 -7.87 -3.75 8.42
C GLY A 105 -8.63 -3.04 7.30
N ALA A 106 -8.00 -2.08 6.64
CA ALA A 106 -8.58 -1.39 5.49
C ALA A 106 -8.85 -2.34 4.32
N ALA A 107 -7.91 -3.23 4.04
CA ALA A 107 -8.09 -4.25 3.01
C ALA A 107 -9.26 -5.19 3.32
N LEU A 108 -9.44 -5.57 4.59
CA LEU A 108 -10.57 -6.40 5.02
C LEU A 108 -11.90 -5.66 4.90
N ILE A 109 -11.95 -4.37 5.21
CA ILE A 109 -13.15 -3.53 4.97
C ILE A 109 -13.44 -3.49 3.46
N TRP A 110 -12.43 -3.25 2.64
CA TRP A 110 -12.58 -3.17 1.18
C TRP A 110 -13.24 -4.42 0.60
N CYS A 111 -12.82 -5.60 1.02
CA CYS A 111 -13.36 -6.87 0.51
C CYS A 111 -14.50 -7.43 1.36
N ASN A 112 -15.04 -6.63 2.28
CA ASN A 112 -16.13 -7.02 3.17
C ASN A 112 -15.82 -8.30 3.96
N GLN A 113 -14.59 -8.40 4.47
CA GLN A 113 -14.04 -9.54 5.20
C GLN A 113 -14.07 -10.87 4.42
N LYS A 114 -14.01 -10.79 3.10
CA LYS A 114 -13.96 -11.94 2.19
C LYS A 114 -12.72 -11.85 1.32
N PRO A 115 -11.51 -12.09 1.88
CA PRO A 115 -10.24 -11.86 1.17
C PRO A 115 -9.92 -12.86 0.08
N ARG A 116 -10.62 -13.98 0.02
CA ARG A 116 -10.35 -15.02 -0.99
C ARG A 116 -10.41 -14.46 -2.40
N ARG A 117 -9.35 -14.69 -3.19
CA ARG A 117 -9.18 -14.19 -4.56
C ARG A 117 -9.08 -12.67 -4.66
N ARG A 118 -8.85 -11.98 -3.54
CA ARG A 118 -8.58 -10.54 -3.55
C ARG A 118 -7.08 -10.31 -3.51
N LEU A 119 -6.60 -9.45 -4.38
CA LEU A 119 -5.18 -9.17 -4.53
C LEU A 119 -4.72 -8.11 -3.54
N PHE A 120 -3.65 -8.42 -2.82
CA PHE A 120 -2.97 -7.52 -1.90
C PHE A 120 -1.53 -7.34 -2.38
N VAL A 121 -1.16 -6.12 -2.75
CA VAL A 121 0.17 -5.79 -3.30
C VAL A 121 1.03 -5.18 -2.20
N CYS A 122 2.17 -5.78 -1.93
CA CYS A 122 2.99 -5.45 -0.77
C CYS A 122 4.46 -5.77 -1.03
N ASN A 123 5.37 -4.99 -0.41
CA ASN A 123 6.80 -5.25 -0.43
C ASN A 123 7.39 -5.42 0.99
N ASP A 124 6.54 -5.61 1.97
CA ASP A 124 6.93 -5.86 3.36
C ASP A 124 6.65 -7.32 3.71
N LEU A 125 7.67 -8.05 4.19
CA LEU A 125 7.55 -9.49 4.43
C LEU A 125 6.56 -9.82 5.55
N ARG A 126 6.57 -9.09 6.66
CA ARG A 126 5.67 -9.36 7.79
C ARG A 126 4.22 -9.12 7.41
N LEU A 127 3.96 -8.00 6.74
CA LEU A 127 2.61 -7.67 6.29
C LEU A 127 2.15 -8.63 5.18
N SER A 128 3.04 -9.02 4.27
CA SER A 128 2.73 -10.03 3.25
C SER A 128 2.31 -11.35 3.86
N ASP A 129 3.05 -11.83 4.87
CA ASP A 129 2.72 -13.08 5.55
C ASP A 129 1.37 -12.98 6.28
N ALA A 130 1.12 -11.87 6.98
CA ALA A 130 -0.15 -11.63 7.64
C ALA A 130 -1.32 -11.60 6.64
N ALA A 131 -1.15 -10.92 5.51
CA ALA A 131 -2.18 -10.85 4.48
C ALA A 131 -2.48 -12.23 3.86
N ARG A 132 -1.45 -13.05 3.61
CA ARG A 132 -1.65 -14.43 3.15
C ARG A 132 -2.42 -15.26 4.16
N GLN A 133 -2.04 -15.20 5.42
CA GLN A 133 -2.72 -15.92 6.49
C GLN A 133 -4.15 -15.43 6.70
N ALA A 134 -4.42 -14.15 6.46
CA ALA A 134 -5.77 -13.60 6.48
C ALA A 134 -6.64 -14.08 5.30
N GLY A 135 -6.02 -14.59 4.23
CA GLY A 135 -6.72 -15.17 3.09
C GLY A 135 -6.57 -14.45 1.76
N PHE A 136 -5.78 -13.35 1.72
CA PHE A 136 -5.51 -12.63 0.47
C PHE A 136 -4.56 -13.39 -0.45
N THR A 137 -4.72 -13.16 -1.75
CA THR A 137 -3.67 -13.45 -2.73
C THR A 137 -2.67 -12.30 -2.67
N VAL A 138 -1.43 -12.59 -2.30
CA VAL A 138 -0.41 -11.55 -2.14
C VAL A 138 0.53 -11.56 -3.33
N GLN A 139 0.80 -10.36 -3.85
CA GLN A 139 1.81 -10.16 -4.88
C GLN A 139 2.88 -9.21 -4.36
N ALA A 140 4.12 -9.67 -4.36
CA ALA A 140 5.28 -8.85 -4.00
C ALA A 140 5.76 -8.03 -5.20
N VAL A 141 6.37 -6.87 -4.92
CA VAL A 141 7.03 -6.02 -5.92
C VAL A 141 8.45 -5.67 -5.52
#